data_79acefc358eee3da8544010ebf5270f8
#
_entry.id   79acefc358eee3da8544010ebf5270f8
#
_cell.length_a   1.000
_cell.length_b   1.000
_cell.length_c   1.000
_cell.angle_alpha   90.00
_cell.angle_beta   90.00
_cell.angle_gamma   90.00
#
_symmetry.space_group_name_H-M   'P 1'
#
loop_
_entity.id
_entity.type
_entity.pdbx_description
1 polymer ?
#
loop_
_entity_poly.entity_id
_entity_poly.type
_entity_poly.pdbx_seq_one_letter_code
_entity_poly.pdbx_strand_id
1 'polypeptide(L)'
;MNVVSALATAALPPLVLAVFALSLWKTARGLPAGRWRRPGWWAFPAVVLTGVGCVVWFVGAFSGGLDVREACAARGVPYDDAYRSEHWREPSEWFPLHNRCDVGHDLVPAWVNPSLVVLALLLVGCAAGAVATAVIGRKQSGQAD
;
A
#
# COMPACT_ATOMS: atom_id res chain seq x y z
N MET A 1 14.85 -10.01 -25.94
CA MET A 1 14.25 -10.30 -24.63
C MET A 1 14.85 -11.61 -24.15
N ASN A 2 15.68 -11.58 -23.10
CA ASN A 2 16.38 -12.79 -22.64
C ASN A 2 15.39 -13.73 -21.95
N VAL A 3 15.56 -15.04 -22.13
CA VAL A 3 14.72 -16.11 -21.51
C VAL A 3 14.59 -15.90 -19.99
N VAL A 4 15.64 -15.41 -19.34
CA VAL A 4 15.66 -15.08 -17.90
C VAL A 4 14.67 -13.97 -17.54
N SER A 5 14.55 -12.91 -18.36
CA SER A 5 13.60 -11.82 -18.11
C SER A 5 12.15 -12.26 -18.33
N ALA A 6 11.90 -13.11 -19.31
CA ALA A 6 10.58 -13.65 -19.56
C ALA A 6 10.12 -14.62 -18.43
N LEU A 7 11.02 -15.45 -17.93
CA LEU A 7 10.75 -16.33 -16.78
C LEU A 7 10.51 -15.53 -15.50
N ALA A 8 11.30 -14.48 -15.26
CA ALA A 8 11.12 -13.62 -14.08
C ALA A 8 9.76 -12.88 -14.12
N THR A 9 9.38 -12.31 -15.26
CA THR A 9 8.07 -11.63 -15.42
C THR A 9 6.88 -12.59 -15.29
N ALA A 10 7.02 -13.84 -15.73
CA ALA A 10 5.96 -14.84 -15.59
C ALA A 10 5.85 -15.41 -14.15
N ALA A 11 6.97 -15.55 -13.43
CA ALA A 11 7.00 -16.13 -12.09
C ALA A 11 6.68 -15.14 -10.96
N LEU A 12 6.97 -13.83 -11.15
CA LEU A 12 6.76 -12.79 -10.14
C LEU A 12 5.30 -12.67 -9.69
N PRO A 13 4.28 -12.56 -10.57
CA PRO A 13 2.90 -12.41 -10.14
C PRO A 13 2.38 -13.58 -9.27
N PRO A 14 2.56 -14.87 -9.66
CA PRO A 14 2.10 -15.98 -8.82
C PRO A 14 2.86 -16.05 -7.49
N LEU A 15 4.14 -15.69 -7.45
CA LEU A 15 4.92 -15.65 -6.22
C LEU A 15 4.39 -14.59 -5.25
N VAL A 16 4.12 -13.38 -5.73
CA VAL A 16 3.53 -12.29 -4.92
C VAL A 16 2.18 -12.70 -4.37
N LEU A 17 1.31 -13.29 -5.20
CA LEU A 17 0.01 -13.79 -4.77
C LEU A 17 0.14 -14.90 -3.71
N ALA A 18 1.08 -15.83 -3.88
CA ALA A 18 1.33 -16.87 -2.90
C ALA A 18 1.82 -16.31 -1.56
N VAL A 19 2.76 -15.37 -1.56
CA VAL A 19 3.26 -14.70 -0.35
C VAL A 19 2.12 -13.95 0.35
N PHE A 20 1.28 -13.26 -0.41
CA PHE A 20 0.12 -12.53 0.13
C PHE A 20 -0.91 -13.49 0.75
N ALA A 21 -1.28 -14.55 0.05
CA ALA A 21 -2.22 -15.57 0.53
C ALA A 21 -1.70 -16.28 1.80
N LEU A 22 -0.42 -16.66 1.81
CA LEU A 22 0.23 -17.26 2.99
C LEU A 22 0.25 -16.30 4.17
N SER A 23 0.49 -15.01 3.94
CA SER A 23 0.51 -13.98 4.98
C SER A 23 -0.88 -13.76 5.58
N LEU A 24 -1.92 -13.70 4.76
CA LEU A 24 -3.32 -13.66 5.20
C LEU A 24 -3.68 -14.87 6.05
N TRP A 25 -3.37 -16.06 5.56
CA TRP A 25 -3.67 -17.32 6.26
C TRP A 25 -2.94 -17.42 7.60
N LYS A 26 -1.65 -17.06 7.65
CA LYS A 26 -0.85 -17.03 8.90
C LYS A 26 -1.35 -16.00 9.88
N THR A 27 -1.77 -14.82 9.41
CA THR A 27 -2.39 -13.78 10.24
C THR A 27 -3.68 -14.29 10.86
N ALA A 28 -4.59 -14.81 10.04
CA ALA A 28 -5.90 -15.28 10.49
C ALA A 28 -5.79 -16.44 11.51
N ARG A 29 -4.91 -17.42 11.25
CA ARG A 29 -4.71 -18.55 12.19
C ARG A 29 -3.85 -18.21 13.40
N GLY A 30 -3.05 -17.18 13.32
CA GLY A 30 -2.15 -16.77 14.42
C GLY A 30 -2.84 -16.02 15.53
N LEU A 31 -3.91 -15.28 15.22
CA LEU A 31 -4.68 -14.51 16.20
C LEU A 31 -5.30 -15.38 17.31
N PRO A 32 -6.16 -16.38 17.01
CA PRO A 32 -6.77 -17.22 18.05
C PRO A 32 -5.74 -18.11 18.76
N ALA A 33 -4.63 -18.46 18.09
CA ALA A 33 -3.57 -19.28 18.65
C ALA A 33 -2.58 -18.50 19.56
N GLY A 34 -2.81 -17.22 19.84
CA GLY A 34 -1.97 -16.38 20.68
C GLY A 34 -0.56 -16.11 20.10
N ARG A 35 -0.33 -16.39 18.83
CA ARG A 35 0.97 -16.19 18.16
C ARG A 35 1.39 -14.73 18.03
N TRP A 36 0.45 -13.80 18.19
CA TRP A 36 0.70 -12.35 18.23
C TRP A 36 1.70 -11.93 19.33
N ARG A 37 1.93 -12.81 20.33
CA ARG A 37 2.97 -12.62 21.36
C ARG A 37 4.39 -12.88 20.85
N ARG A 38 4.56 -13.45 19.66
CA ARG A 38 5.86 -13.68 19.03
C ARG A 38 6.19 -12.53 18.09
N PRO A 39 7.38 -11.88 18.20
CA PRO A 39 7.72 -10.72 17.39
C PRO A 39 7.67 -11.00 15.87
N GLY A 40 8.09 -12.17 15.43
CA GLY A 40 8.05 -12.56 14.03
C GLY A 40 6.64 -12.73 13.44
N TRP A 41 5.59 -12.84 14.25
CA TRP A 41 4.22 -12.94 13.74
C TRP A 41 3.75 -11.65 13.09
N TRP A 42 4.21 -10.49 13.59
CA TRP A 42 3.82 -9.18 13.11
C TRP A 42 4.24 -8.89 11.66
N ALA A 43 5.21 -9.67 11.14
CA ALA A 43 5.61 -9.57 9.74
C ALA A 43 4.47 -9.96 8.77
N PHE A 44 3.60 -10.90 9.14
CA PHE A 44 2.52 -11.35 8.26
C PHE A 44 1.45 -10.27 8.01
N PRO A 45 0.85 -9.64 9.05
CA PRO A 45 -0.07 -8.54 8.82
C PRO A 45 0.62 -7.34 8.13
N ALA A 46 1.89 -7.06 8.43
CA ALA A 46 2.62 -6.00 7.77
C ALA A 46 2.74 -6.23 6.25
N VAL A 47 3.03 -7.46 5.80
CA VAL A 47 3.06 -7.82 4.36
C VAL A 47 1.69 -7.58 3.71
N VAL A 48 0.61 -8.00 4.37
CA VAL A 48 -0.76 -7.80 3.86
C VAL A 48 -1.08 -6.31 3.73
N LEU A 49 -0.81 -5.52 4.78
CA LEU A 49 -1.07 -4.08 4.78
C LEU A 49 -0.25 -3.35 3.71
N THR A 50 1.02 -3.74 3.53
CA THR A 50 1.87 -3.18 2.47
C THR A 50 1.32 -3.50 1.09
N GLY A 51 0.91 -4.76 0.84
CA GLY A 51 0.31 -5.16 -0.44
C GLY A 51 -0.97 -4.38 -0.76
N VAL A 52 -1.87 -4.25 0.23
CA VAL A 52 -3.08 -3.44 0.09
C VAL A 52 -2.73 -1.97 -0.15
N GLY A 53 -1.76 -1.43 0.60
CA GLY A 53 -1.28 -0.06 0.43
C GLY A 53 -0.73 0.21 -0.97
N CYS A 54 0.06 -0.71 -1.52
CA CYS A 54 0.53 -0.63 -2.90
C CYS A 54 -0.64 -0.58 -3.90
N VAL A 55 -1.64 -1.44 -3.76
CA VAL A 55 -2.82 -1.45 -4.64
C VAL A 55 -3.58 -0.12 -4.55
N VAL A 56 -3.85 0.36 -3.33
CA VAL A 56 -4.54 1.65 -3.10
C VAL A 56 -3.74 2.80 -3.72
N TRP A 57 -2.42 2.81 -3.52
CA TRP A 57 -1.54 3.83 -4.11
C TRP A 57 -1.57 3.79 -5.63
N PHE A 58 -1.50 2.59 -6.25
CA PHE A 58 -1.60 2.44 -7.69
C PHE A 58 -2.94 2.94 -8.25
N VAL A 59 -4.05 2.63 -7.57
CA VAL A 59 -5.38 3.16 -7.97
C VAL A 59 -5.39 4.68 -7.98
N GLY A 60 -4.78 5.33 -6.99
CA GLY A 60 -4.66 6.78 -6.94
C GLY A 60 -3.71 7.34 -8.00
N ALA A 61 -2.49 6.81 -8.09
CA ALA A 61 -1.46 7.28 -9.00
C ALA A 61 -1.87 7.15 -10.48
N PHE A 62 -2.61 6.09 -10.83
CA PHE A 62 -3.09 5.84 -12.20
C PHE A 62 -4.53 6.26 -12.43
N SER A 63 -5.13 7.08 -11.56
CA SER A 63 -6.51 7.56 -11.68
C SER A 63 -6.80 8.36 -12.96
N GLY A 64 -5.78 9.00 -13.55
CA GLY A 64 -5.85 9.72 -14.83
C GLY A 64 -5.57 8.85 -16.06
N GLY A 65 -5.31 7.54 -15.89
CA GLY A 65 -4.96 6.67 -17.01
C GLY A 65 -3.64 7.08 -17.69
N LEU A 66 -3.56 6.81 -18.99
CA LEU A 66 -2.42 7.21 -19.84
C LEU A 66 -2.58 8.63 -20.39
N ASP A 67 -3.82 9.11 -20.53
CA ASP A 67 -4.17 10.46 -20.97
C ASP A 67 -5.20 11.07 -20.02
N VAL A 68 -4.75 12.05 -19.26
CA VAL A 68 -5.59 12.73 -18.25
C VAL A 68 -6.72 13.52 -18.91
N ARG A 69 -6.49 14.09 -20.10
CA ARG A 69 -7.51 14.83 -20.85
C ARG A 69 -8.68 13.91 -21.24
N GLU A 70 -8.36 12.72 -21.72
CA GLU A 70 -9.35 11.71 -22.06
C GLU A 70 -10.11 11.23 -20.80
N ALA A 71 -9.39 11.02 -19.68
CA ALA A 71 -9.99 10.63 -18.41
C ALA A 71 -10.95 11.69 -17.85
N CYS A 72 -10.62 12.99 -18.00
CA CYS A 72 -11.50 14.09 -17.62
C CYS A 72 -12.75 14.12 -18.52
N ALA A 73 -12.57 14.01 -19.84
CA ALA A 73 -13.68 13.97 -20.80
C ALA A 73 -14.62 12.79 -20.53
N ALA A 74 -14.08 11.60 -20.21
CA ALA A 74 -14.88 10.42 -19.87
C ALA A 74 -15.75 10.61 -18.62
N ARG A 75 -15.35 11.52 -17.71
CA ARG A 75 -16.14 11.92 -16.54
C ARG A 75 -17.04 13.11 -16.77
N GLY A 76 -17.06 13.66 -18.01
CA GLY A 76 -17.84 14.84 -18.36
C GLY A 76 -17.31 16.14 -17.74
N VAL A 77 -16.05 16.18 -17.36
CA VAL A 77 -15.39 17.33 -16.72
C VAL A 77 -14.49 18.03 -17.74
N PRO A 78 -14.54 19.37 -17.86
CA PRO A 78 -13.64 20.10 -18.73
C PRO A 78 -12.19 19.98 -18.22
N TYR A 79 -11.27 19.85 -19.16
CA TYR A 79 -9.85 19.83 -18.86
C TYR A 79 -9.31 21.28 -18.93
N ASP A 80 -8.73 21.76 -17.83
CA ASP A 80 -8.15 23.10 -17.74
C ASP A 80 -6.63 23.07 -17.93
N ASP A 81 -6.18 23.44 -19.13
CA ASP A 81 -4.77 23.50 -19.50
C ASP A 81 -4.01 24.56 -18.65
N ALA A 82 -4.65 25.69 -18.32
CA ALA A 82 -4.01 26.76 -17.56
C ALA A 82 -3.75 26.29 -16.11
N TYR A 83 -4.77 25.72 -15.45
CA TYR A 83 -4.64 25.13 -14.11
C TYR A 83 -3.53 24.08 -14.07
N ARG A 84 -3.51 23.14 -15.01
CA ARG A 84 -2.54 22.06 -15.06
C ARG A 84 -1.11 22.52 -15.33
N SER A 85 -0.93 23.57 -16.13
CA SER A 85 0.39 24.15 -16.38
C SER A 85 0.96 24.84 -15.14
N GLU A 86 0.11 25.45 -14.32
CA GLU A 86 0.50 26.07 -13.06
C GLU A 86 0.81 25.01 -12.00
N HIS A 87 0.02 23.91 -11.95
CA HIS A 87 0.12 22.83 -10.97
C HIS A 87 0.76 21.55 -11.53
N TRP A 88 1.72 21.69 -12.43
CA TRP A 88 2.34 20.55 -13.14
C TRP A 88 3.02 19.52 -12.23
N ARG A 89 3.37 19.90 -11.00
CA ARG A 89 4.00 19.03 -10.00
C ARG A 89 3.03 18.12 -9.27
N GLU A 90 1.77 18.54 -9.08
CA GLU A 90 0.77 17.78 -8.32
C GLU A 90 0.68 16.29 -8.71
N PRO A 91 0.63 15.91 -9.99
CA PRO A 91 0.55 14.50 -10.37
C PRO A 91 1.82 13.70 -10.11
N SER A 92 2.93 14.37 -9.82
CA SER A 92 4.24 13.75 -9.53
C SER A 92 4.50 13.61 -8.03
N GLU A 93 3.63 14.11 -7.18
CA GLU A 93 3.75 13.99 -5.73
C GLU A 93 3.39 12.58 -5.28
N TRP A 94 4.24 12.01 -4.40
CA TRP A 94 4.03 10.67 -3.87
C TRP A 94 2.89 10.60 -2.87
N PHE A 95 2.61 11.71 -2.18
CA PHE A 95 1.55 11.88 -1.20
C PHE A 95 1.43 13.36 -0.79
N PRO A 96 0.20 13.91 -0.65
CA PRO A 96 -1.08 13.32 -1.04
C PRO A 96 -1.19 13.15 -2.55
N LEU A 97 -1.90 12.11 -3.00
CA LEU A 97 -2.11 11.85 -4.42
C LEU A 97 -3.21 12.78 -4.96
N HIS A 98 -2.89 13.50 -6.03
CA HIS A 98 -3.83 14.35 -6.77
C HIS A 98 -3.62 14.20 -8.26
N ASN A 99 -4.73 14.21 -9.01
CA ASN A 99 -4.69 14.22 -10.47
C ASN A 99 -5.92 14.98 -10.97
N ARG A 100 -5.85 16.31 -10.87
CA ARG A 100 -7.00 17.19 -11.08
C ARG A 100 -7.20 17.54 -12.56
N CYS A 101 -8.47 17.60 -12.98
CA CYS A 101 -8.87 18.14 -14.29
C CYS A 101 -8.90 19.67 -14.27
N ASP A 102 -9.42 20.23 -13.18
CA ASP A 102 -9.55 21.66 -12.86
C ASP A 102 -9.46 21.87 -11.33
N VAL A 103 -9.70 23.08 -10.86
CA VAL A 103 -9.69 23.45 -9.42
C VAL A 103 -10.63 22.59 -8.57
N GLY A 104 -11.76 22.13 -9.15
CA GLY A 104 -12.85 21.47 -8.41
C GLY A 104 -12.91 19.95 -8.57
N HIS A 105 -12.24 19.38 -9.58
CA HIS A 105 -12.42 17.99 -9.96
C HIS A 105 -11.11 17.20 -9.92
N ASP A 106 -10.99 16.35 -8.91
CA ASP A 106 -9.88 15.42 -8.76
C ASP A 106 -10.29 14.03 -9.30
N LEU A 107 -9.44 13.44 -10.13
CA LEU A 107 -9.63 12.07 -10.62
C LEU A 107 -9.28 11.03 -9.56
N VAL A 108 -8.47 11.39 -8.57
CA VAL A 108 -8.12 10.51 -7.45
C VAL A 108 -9.36 10.33 -6.55
N PRO A 109 -9.84 9.08 -6.35
CA PRO A 109 -10.96 8.85 -5.47
C PRO A 109 -10.71 9.37 -4.04
N ALA A 110 -11.68 10.04 -3.45
CA ALA A 110 -11.55 10.70 -2.15
C ALA A 110 -11.15 9.75 -0.99
N TRP A 111 -11.42 8.45 -1.14
CA TRP A 111 -11.06 7.43 -0.15
C TRP A 111 -9.58 7.00 -0.19
N VAL A 112 -8.84 7.29 -1.27
CA VAL A 112 -7.46 6.83 -1.48
C VAL A 112 -6.52 7.39 -0.43
N ASN A 113 -6.43 8.72 -0.33
CA ASN A 113 -5.51 9.37 0.61
C ASN A 113 -5.80 9.02 2.09
N PRO A 114 -7.05 9.05 2.58
CA PRO A 114 -7.36 8.59 3.94
C PRO A 114 -6.98 7.12 4.16
N SER A 115 -7.21 6.23 3.17
CA SER A 115 -6.85 4.82 3.29
C SER A 115 -5.35 4.62 3.41
N LEU A 116 -4.54 5.37 2.66
CA LEU A 116 -3.08 5.32 2.76
C LEU A 116 -2.59 5.74 4.15
N VAL A 117 -3.19 6.78 4.75
CA VAL A 117 -2.86 7.20 6.12
C VAL A 117 -3.20 6.10 7.13
N VAL A 118 -4.41 5.51 7.04
CA VAL A 118 -4.82 4.42 7.93
C VAL A 118 -3.89 3.21 7.80
N LEU A 119 -3.56 2.81 6.58
CA LEU A 119 -2.64 1.69 6.33
C LEU A 119 -1.25 1.96 6.88
N ALA A 120 -0.73 3.19 6.74
CA ALA A 120 0.55 3.59 7.32
C ALA A 120 0.53 3.52 8.86
N LEU A 121 -0.53 4.00 9.50
CA LEU A 121 -0.69 3.90 10.96
C LEU A 121 -0.77 2.44 11.43
N LEU A 122 -1.46 1.57 10.70
CA LEU A 122 -1.51 0.14 11.01
C LEU A 122 -0.15 -0.54 10.85
N LEU A 123 0.65 -0.14 9.85
CA LEU A 123 2.03 -0.62 9.68
C LEU A 123 2.92 -0.19 10.86
N VAL A 124 2.81 1.06 11.31
CA VAL A 124 3.50 1.54 12.52
C VAL A 124 3.05 0.72 13.74
N GLY A 125 1.76 0.40 13.85
CA GLY A 125 1.22 -0.48 14.90
C GLY A 125 1.83 -1.88 14.86
N CYS A 126 2.00 -2.48 13.67
CA CYS A 126 2.68 -3.77 13.50
C CYS A 126 4.15 -3.71 13.96
N ALA A 127 4.86 -2.65 13.60
CA ALA A 127 6.25 -2.45 14.02
C ALA A 127 6.35 -2.29 15.54
N ALA A 128 5.50 -1.47 16.14
CA ALA A 128 5.43 -1.28 17.59
C ALA A 128 5.11 -2.59 18.32
N GLY A 129 4.15 -3.38 17.80
CA GLY A 129 3.80 -4.70 18.33
C GLY A 129 4.96 -5.69 18.28
N ALA A 130 5.71 -5.70 17.18
CA ALA A 130 6.91 -6.53 17.04
C ALA A 130 7.99 -6.16 18.06
N VAL A 131 8.27 -4.85 18.21
CA VAL A 131 9.25 -4.36 19.18
C VAL A 131 8.81 -4.67 20.61
N ALA A 132 7.56 -4.37 20.97
CA ALA A 132 7.04 -4.61 22.31
C ALA A 132 7.14 -6.09 22.71
N THR A 133 6.73 -7.00 21.81
CA THR A 133 6.80 -8.45 22.08
C THR A 133 8.24 -8.95 22.15
N ALA A 134 9.17 -8.38 21.38
CA ALA A 134 10.60 -8.71 21.46
C ALA A 134 11.21 -8.27 22.81
N VAL A 135 10.89 -7.07 23.29
CA VAL A 135 11.39 -6.54 24.56
C VAL A 135 10.87 -7.35 25.75
N ILE A 136 9.55 -7.67 25.74
CA ILE A 136 8.94 -8.47 26.81
C ILE A 136 9.57 -9.87 26.86
N GLY A 137 9.77 -10.51 25.70
CA GLY A 137 10.39 -11.83 25.64
C GLY A 137 11.82 -11.84 26.19
N ARG A 138 12.63 -10.81 25.91
CA ARG A 138 14.00 -10.70 26.44
C ARG A 138 14.03 -10.53 27.95
N LYS A 139 13.11 -9.73 28.53
CA LYS A 139 13.03 -9.55 29.99
C LYS A 139 12.70 -10.85 30.71
N GLN A 140 11.82 -11.67 30.15
CA GLN A 140 11.45 -12.96 30.75
C GLN A 140 12.60 -13.98 30.73
N SER A 141 13.41 -13.99 29.67
CA SER A 141 14.58 -14.88 29.56
C SER A 141 15.69 -14.49 30.54
N GLY A 142 15.94 -13.19 30.77
CA GLY A 142 16.97 -12.72 31.69
C GLY A 142 16.60 -12.80 33.19
N GLN A 143 15.36 -13.19 33.53
CA GLN A 143 14.93 -13.45 34.92
C GLN A 143 14.95 -14.92 35.28
N ALA A 144 15.23 -15.81 34.33
CA ALA A 144 15.26 -17.25 34.54
C ALA A 144 16.68 -17.80 34.77
N ASP A 145 17.71 -16.96 34.63
CA ASP A 145 19.12 -17.23 34.99
C ASP A 145 19.43 -16.63 36.39
#